data_ce70d795a2f26f692fb2e38271559eb3
#
_entry.id   ce70d795a2f26f692fb2e38271559eb3
#
_cell.length_a   1.000
_cell.length_b   1.000
_cell.length_c   1.000
_cell.angle_alpha   90.00
_cell.angle_beta   90.00
_cell.angle_gamma   90.00
#
_symmetry.space_group_name_H-M   'P 1'
#
loop_
_entity.id
_entity.type
_entity.pdbx_description
1 polymer ?
#
loop_
_entity_poly.entity_id
_entity_poly.type
_entity_poly.pdbx_seq_one_letter_code
_entity_poly.pdbx_strand_id
1 'polypeptide(L)' 'KQITIDRFDGIYAICEDKDKAFSAIETSELPQGAKAGDVLKITDDGALSIDVEETE' A
#
# COMPACT_ATOMS: atom_id res chain seq x y z
N LYS A 1 -10.62 3.49 0.67
CA LYS A 1 -9.43 4.33 0.61
C LYS A 1 -8.32 3.61 -0.14
N GLN A 2 -7.62 4.33 -0.98
CA GLN A 2 -6.52 3.77 -1.76
C GLN A 2 -5.21 4.45 -1.37
N ILE A 3 -4.14 3.67 -1.37
CA ILE A 3 -2.78 4.18 -1.16
C ILE A 3 -1.87 3.49 -2.16
N THR A 4 -0.77 4.14 -2.49
CA THR A 4 0.20 3.58 -3.43
C THR A 4 1.52 3.37 -2.70
N ILE A 5 2.12 2.20 -2.89
CA ILE A 5 3.44 1.93 -2.32
C ILE A 5 4.47 2.71 -3.11
N ASP A 6 5.15 3.64 -2.45
CA ASP A 6 6.21 4.43 -3.07
C ASP A 6 7.51 3.65 -3.12
N ARG A 7 7.90 3.10 -1.98
CA ARG A 7 9.15 2.35 -1.85
C ARG A 7 9.13 1.53 -0.57
N PHE A 8 10.12 0.69 -0.42
CA PHE A 8 10.35 -0.04 0.83
C PHE A 8 11.56 0.56 1.55
N ASP A 9 11.46 0.63 2.86
CA ASP A 9 12.53 1.14 3.71
C ASP A 9 12.63 0.21 4.92
N GLY A 10 13.60 -0.71 4.89
CA GLY A 10 13.72 -1.71 5.93
C GLY A 10 12.51 -2.62 5.97
N ILE A 11 11.85 -2.71 7.12
CA ILE A 11 10.66 -3.54 7.28
C ILE A 11 9.37 -2.79 6.95
N TYR A 12 9.47 -1.54 6.48
CA TYR A 12 8.31 -0.71 6.21
C TYR A 12 8.13 -0.46 4.73
N ALA A 13 6.87 -0.45 4.30
CA ALA A 13 6.50 0.04 2.98
C ALA A 13 6.04 1.49 3.16
N ILE A 14 6.67 2.39 2.45
CA ILE A 14 6.31 3.81 2.49
C ILE A 14 5.24 4.05 1.45
N CYS A 15 4.06 4.42 1.89
CA CYS A 15 2.90 4.57 1.02
C CYS A 15 2.41 6.00 1.00
N GLU A 16 1.84 6.40 -0.13
CA GLU A 16 1.32 7.74 -0.33
C GLU A 16 -0.16 7.66 -0.66
N ASP A 17 -0.98 8.49 -0.02
CA ASP A 17 -2.40 8.54 -0.34
C ASP A 17 -2.68 9.63 -1.38
N LYS A 18 -3.96 9.81 -1.73
CA LYS A 18 -4.36 10.78 -2.75
C LYS A 18 -4.09 12.23 -2.34
N ASP A 19 -3.93 12.47 -1.06
CA ASP A 19 -3.62 13.81 -0.53
C ASP A 19 -2.11 14.02 -0.39
N LYS A 20 -1.33 13.08 -0.91
CA LYS A 20 0.13 13.07 -0.86
C LYS A 20 0.69 12.99 0.54
N ALA A 21 -0.09 12.45 1.47
CA ALA A 21 0.38 12.16 2.82
C ALA A 21 1.02 10.78 2.83
N PHE A 22 2.20 10.71 3.45
CA PHE A 22 2.94 9.45 3.52
C PHE A 22 2.65 8.72 4.81
N SER A 23 2.67 7.39 4.74
CA SER A 23 2.54 6.55 5.92
C SER A 23 3.46 5.35 5.75
N ALA A 24 3.85 4.74 6.87
CA ALA A 24 4.69 3.54 6.87
C ALA A 24 3.84 2.36 7.33
N ILE A 25 3.84 1.30 6.55
CA ILE A 25 3.11 0.08 6.87
C ILE A 25 4.12 -1.05 6.96
N GLU A 26 4.07 -1.85 8.02
CA GLU A 26 4.96 -2.99 8.13
C GLU A 26 4.71 -3.95 6.97
N THR A 27 5.78 -4.44 6.38
CA THR A 27 5.67 -5.33 5.23
C THR A 27 4.90 -6.61 5.55
N SER A 28 4.92 -7.05 6.81
CA SER A 28 4.16 -8.22 7.25
C SER A 28 2.66 -8.03 7.15
N GLU A 29 2.18 -6.79 7.08
CA GLU A 29 0.75 -6.50 6.97
C GLU A 29 0.29 -6.31 5.53
N LEU A 30 1.23 -6.33 4.59
CA LEU A 30 0.88 -6.15 3.18
C LEU A 30 0.35 -7.45 2.58
N PRO A 31 -0.48 -7.36 1.53
CA PRO A 31 -0.87 -8.55 0.78
C PRO A 31 0.37 -9.22 0.19
N GLN A 32 0.30 -10.54 0.07
CA GLN A 32 1.40 -11.29 -0.51
C GLN A 32 1.66 -10.82 -1.94
N GLY A 33 2.93 -10.58 -2.25
CA GLY A 33 3.33 -10.15 -3.58
C GLY A 33 3.27 -8.65 -3.81
N ALA A 34 2.91 -7.87 -2.80
CA ALA A 34 2.88 -6.41 -2.95
C ALA A 34 4.28 -5.87 -3.19
N LYS A 35 4.38 -4.91 -4.12
CA LYS A 35 5.67 -4.32 -4.49
C LYS A 35 5.51 -2.83 -4.74
N ALA A 36 6.62 -2.13 -4.87
CA ALA A 36 6.60 -0.70 -5.16
C ALA A 36 5.83 -0.43 -6.45
N GLY A 37 4.99 0.59 -6.42
CA GLY A 37 4.12 0.94 -7.52
C GLY A 37 2.73 0.34 -7.43
N ASP A 38 2.52 -0.65 -6.56
CA ASP A 38 1.20 -1.25 -6.41
C ASP A 38 0.26 -0.29 -5.68
N VAL A 39 -0.99 -0.28 -6.13
CA VAL A 39 -2.06 0.45 -5.45
C VAL A 39 -2.76 -0.50 -4.50
N LEU A 40 -2.88 -0.11 -3.25
CA LEU A 40 -3.54 -0.91 -2.23
C LEU A 40 -4.87 -0.31 -1.89
N LYS A 41 -5.83 -1.17 -1.64
CA LYS A 41 -7.17 -0.79 -1.24
C LYS A 41 -7.35 -1.11 0.24
N ILE A 42 -7.81 -0.14 1.00
CA ILE A 42 -8.09 -0.33 2.42
C ILE A 42 -9.60 -0.47 2.58
N THR A 43 -10.04 -1.61 3.08
CA THR A 43 -11.46 -1.86 3.30
C THR A 43 -11.92 -1.21 4.62
N ASP A 44 -13.24 -1.17 4.85
CA ASP A 44 -13.81 -0.53 6.04
C ASP A 44 -13.35 -1.21 7.33
N ASP A 45 -13.02 -2.49 7.27
CA ASP A 45 -12.52 -3.23 8.44
C ASP A 45 -11.00 -3.13 8.60
N GLY A 46 -10.34 -2.33 7.77
CA GLY A 46 -8.90 -2.11 7.87
C GLY A 46 -8.05 -3.12 7.14
N ALA A 47 -8.65 -4.02 6.38
CA ALA A 47 -7.88 -4.99 5.60
C ALA A 47 -7.26 -4.34 4.38
N LEU A 48 -6.08 -4.84 3.98
CA LEU A 48 -5.36 -4.35 2.81
C LEU A 48 -5.44 -5.39 1.70
N SER A 49 -5.67 -4.92 0.48
CA SER A 49 -5.64 -5.78 -0.69
C SER A 49 -5.05 -5.01 -1.86
N ILE A 50 -4.50 -5.76 -2.83
CA ILE A 50 -3.96 -5.13 -4.04
C ILE A 50 -5.12 -4.79 -4.95
N ASP A 51 -5.17 -3.54 -5.41
CA ASP A 51 -6.18 -3.09 -6.36
C ASP A 51 -5.68 -3.37 -7.76
N VAL A 52 -6.05 -4.51 -8.31
CA VAL A 52 -5.54 -4.95 -9.60
C VAL A 52 -6.04 -4.09 -10.77
N GLU A 53 -7.10 -3.35 -10.58
CA GLU A 53 -7.60 -2.46 -11.63
C GLU A 53 -6.75 -1.20 -11.76
N GLU A 54 -6.12 -0.77 -10.66
CA GLU A 54 -5.28 0.42 -10.64
C GLU A 54 -3.79 0.11 -10.73
N THR A 55 -3.39 -1.11 -10.39
CA THR A 55 -1.99 -1.53 -10.44
C THR A 55 -1.63 -1.95 -11.86
N GLU A 56 -0.55 -1.40 -12.38
CA GLU A 56 -0.05 -1.75 -13.71
C GLU A 56 1.09 -2.75 -13.67
#